data_14e02ce492bbc3abb6e0e982d6272e51
#
_entry.id   14e02ce492bbc3abb6e0e982d6272e51
#
_cell.length_a   1.000
_cell.length_b   1.000
_cell.length_c   1.000
_cell.angle_alpha   90.00
_cell.angle_beta   90.00
_cell.angle_gamma   90.00
#
_symmetry.space_group_name_H-M   'P 1'
#
loop_
_entity.id
_entity.type
_entity.pdbx_description
1 polymer ?
#
loop_
_entity_poly.entity_id
_entity_poly.type
_entity_poly.pdbx_seq_one_letter_code
_entity_poly.pdbx_strand_id
1 'polypeptide(L)'
;MTTNPNTPANEDADAVRTVAPALERYTETTLSEVWKRPDLSARDRSLVTVAALIARNQAAQLSPYLNRAFDNGVKAAELSEVITHLAFYSGWGNAMAAAAVAKEVFHARGIGADQLPPASGPLLPMDEAAESKRAASVERNVGPVSPGVVQYTSDPLFHDLWRRPALAPRDRSLVTVGALIASGQVAQITFHLNRAMDNGLTKAEASEVLTHLLFYAGWPNVMSAVPVATDVFEKRPK
;
A
#
# COMPACT_ATOMS: atom_id res chain seq x y z
N MET A 1 32.68 16.54 5.22
CA MET A 1 31.36 16.67 5.83
C MET A 1 31.26 15.63 6.93
N THR A 2 31.37 16.05 8.17
CA THR A 2 31.30 15.17 9.34
C THR A 2 29.83 14.80 9.58
N THR A 3 29.47 13.55 9.36
CA THR A 3 28.17 12.99 9.74
C THR A 3 28.04 13.11 11.26
N ASN A 4 26.96 13.79 11.70
CA ASN A 4 26.60 13.89 13.11
C ASN A 4 26.30 12.46 13.62
N PRO A 5 27.01 11.91 14.63
CA PRO A 5 26.81 10.55 15.11
C PRO A 5 25.45 10.30 15.81
N ASN A 6 24.65 11.33 16.05
CA ASN A 6 23.36 11.25 16.73
C ASN A 6 22.17 11.49 15.79
N THR A 7 22.12 10.81 14.64
CA THR A 7 20.89 10.77 13.83
C THR A 7 20.03 9.57 14.29
N PRO A 8 18.70 9.70 14.40
CA PRO A 8 17.82 8.62 14.90
C PRO A 8 18.03 7.26 14.18
N ALA A 9 18.36 7.28 12.90
CA ALA A 9 18.65 6.07 12.13
C ALA A 9 19.92 5.33 12.59
N ASN A 10 20.87 6.03 13.22
CA ASN A 10 22.10 5.44 13.75
C ASN A 10 21.85 4.83 15.16
N GLU A 11 20.96 5.46 15.93
CA GLU A 11 20.58 4.94 17.25
C GLU A 11 19.75 3.65 17.12
N ASP A 12 18.84 3.57 16.16
CA ASP A 12 18.05 2.36 15.87
C ASP A 12 18.95 1.19 15.42
N ALA A 13 19.95 1.44 14.56
CA ALA A 13 20.88 0.43 14.09
C ALA A 13 21.78 -0.08 15.22
N ASP A 14 22.27 0.79 16.10
CA ASP A 14 23.08 0.43 17.25
C ASP A 14 22.28 -0.36 18.29
N ALA A 15 21.03 0.04 18.53
CA ALA A 15 20.11 -0.68 19.40
C ALA A 15 19.86 -2.13 18.89
N VAL A 16 19.61 -2.27 17.58
CA VAL A 16 19.39 -3.60 16.97
C VAL A 16 20.65 -4.45 17.11
N ARG A 17 21.85 -3.91 16.82
CA ARG A 17 23.11 -4.62 16.95
C ARG A 17 23.34 -5.11 18.38
N THR A 18 23.07 -4.25 19.36
CA THR A 18 23.30 -4.53 20.78
C THR A 18 22.32 -5.55 21.35
N VAL A 19 21.04 -5.45 20.98
CA VAL A 19 19.95 -6.23 21.59
C VAL A 19 19.61 -7.50 20.79
N ALA A 20 19.70 -7.41 19.46
CA ALA A 20 19.28 -8.49 18.57
C ALA A 20 20.24 -8.67 17.38
N PRO A 21 21.49 -9.08 17.58
CA PRO A 21 22.52 -9.14 16.54
C PRO A 21 22.16 -10.07 15.38
N ALA A 22 21.34 -11.09 15.62
CA ALA A 22 20.82 -11.94 14.55
C ALA A 22 19.83 -11.19 13.64
N LEU A 23 19.05 -10.25 14.17
CA LEU A 23 18.16 -9.40 13.37
C LEU A 23 18.95 -8.47 12.46
N GLU A 24 20.03 -7.86 12.97
CA GLU A 24 20.95 -7.05 12.14
C GLU A 24 21.46 -7.88 10.97
N ARG A 25 22.01 -9.07 11.24
CA ARG A 25 22.49 -9.97 10.19
C ARG A 25 21.43 -10.30 9.15
N TYR A 26 20.18 -10.61 9.55
CA TYR A 26 19.09 -10.87 8.60
C TYR A 26 18.66 -9.63 7.83
N THR A 27 18.77 -8.46 8.43
CA THR A 27 18.50 -7.17 7.73
C THR A 27 19.53 -6.94 6.62
N GLU A 28 20.81 -7.15 6.92
CA GLU A 28 21.90 -6.94 5.97
C GLU A 28 21.93 -7.98 4.85
N THR A 29 21.63 -9.25 5.17
CA THR A 29 21.71 -10.34 4.20
C THR A 29 20.36 -10.60 3.53
N THR A 30 19.35 -11.04 4.29
CA THR A 30 18.09 -11.55 3.74
C THR A 30 17.17 -10.42 3.26
N LEU A 31 16.95 -9.40 4.10
CA LEU A 31 16.04 -8.30 3.72
C LEU A 31 16.62 -7.48 2.55
N SER A 32 17.94 -7.27 2.51
CA SER A 32 18.59 -6.58 1.40
C SER A 32 18.42 -7.33 0.08
N GLU A 33 18.48 -8.66 0.08
CA GLU A 33 18.29 -9.50 -1.12
C GLU A 33 16.84 -9.50 -1.60
N VAL A 34 15.86 -9.44 -0.69
CA VAL A 34 14.43 -9.33 -1.06
C VAL A 34 14.17 -8.10 -1.92
N TRP A 35 14.86 -6.99 -1.68
CA TRP A 35 14.73 -5.77 -2.49
C TRP A 35 15.32 -5.90 -3.90
N LYS A 36 16.19 -6.87 -4.14
CA LYS A 36 16.87 -7.12 -5.43
C LYS A 36 16.19 -8.21 -6.26
N ARG A 37 15.21 -8.91 -5.72
CA ARG A 37 14.52 -9.99 -6.42
C ARG A 37 13.85 -9.48 -7.71
N PRO A 38 13.81 -10.29 -8.79
CA PRO A 38 13.09 -9.96 -10.01
C PRO A 38 11.56 -9.92 -9.80
N ASP A 39 10.84 -9.65 -10.86
CA ASP A 39 9.38 -9.72 -10.98
C ASP A 39 8.57 -8.66 -10.21
N LEU A 40 9.22 -7.78 -9.42
CA LEU A 40 8.59 -6.59 -8.85
C LEU A 40 9.61 -5.44 -8.85
N SER A 41 9.26 -4.32 -9.43
CA SER A 41 10.13 -3.15 -9.50
C SER A 41 10.46 -2.57 -8.11
N ALA A 42 11.60 -1.89 -7.98
CA ALA A 42 11.97 -1.18 -6.76
C ALA A 42 10.92 -0.13 -6.37
N ARG A 43 10.29 0.51 -7.37
CA ARG A 43 9.18 1.45 -7.20
C ARG A 43 7.96 0.76 -6.57
N ASP A 44 7.53 -0.37 -7.13
CA ASP A 44 6.36 -1.11 -6.64
C ASP A 44 6.62 -1.69 -5.24
N ARG A 45 7.83 -2.20 -4.97
CA ARG A 45 8.23 -2.62 -3.62
C ARG A 45 8.09 -1.48 -2.61
N SER A 46 8.46 -0.26 -3.01
CA SER A 46 8.32 0.92 -2.15
C SER A 46 6.85 1.24 -1.85
N LEU A 47 5.98 1.22 -2.88
CA LEU A 47 4.55 1.43 -2.71
C LEU A 47 3.93 0.40 -1.77
N VAL A 48 4.25 -0.88 -1.96
CA VAL A 48 3.74 -1.99 -1.13
C VAL A 48 4.25 -1.89 0.31
N THR A 49 5.53 -1.53 0.49
CA THR A 49 6.11 -1.33 1.83
C THR A 49 5.43 -0.17 2.57
N VAL A 50 5.30 0.98 1.91
CA VAL A 50 4.60 2.14 2.50
C VAL A 50 3.16 1.77 2.85
N ALA A 51 2.46 1.05 1.97
CA ALA A 51 1.09 0.60 2.23
C ALA A 51 1.01 -0.34 3.44
N ALA A 52 1.94 -1.29 3.56
CA ALA A 52 2.00 -2.22 4.69
C ALA A 52 2.27 -1.48 6.02
N LEU A 53 3.20 -0.54 6.04
CA LEU A 53 3.53 0.24 7.24
C LEU A 53 2.35 1.10 7.69
N ILE A 54 1.64 1.75 6.76
CA ILE A 54 0.43 2.52 7.07
C ILE A 54 -0.65 1.58 7.61
N ALA A 55 -0.93 0.48 6.93
CA ALA A 55 -1.98 -0.46 7.33
C ALA A 55 -1.75 -1.09 8.70
N ARG A 56 -0.48 -1.24 9.11
CA ARG A 56 -0.08 -1.79 10.41
C ARG A 56 0.16 -0.74 11.49
N ASN A 57 -0.14 0.53 11.23
CA ASN A 57 0.11 1.65 12.15
C ASN A 57 1.60 1.75 12.61
N GLN A 58 2.53 1.51 11.68
CA GLN A 58 3.96 1.59 11.94
C GLN A 58 4.55 2.93 11.51
N ALA A 59 3.91 4.03 11.88
CA ALA A 59 4.29 5.38 11.48
C ALA A 59 5.73 5.74 11.89
N ALA A 60 6.23 5.24 13.02
CA ALA A 60 7.61 5.45 13.46
C ALA A 60 8.65 4.94 12.45
N GLN A 61 8.32 3.90 11.69
CA GLN A 61 9.21 3.31 10.69
C GLN A 61 9.00 3.90 9.28
N LEU A 62 8.06 4.81 9.09
CA LEU A 62 7.62 5.22 7.75
C LEU A 62 8.62 6.16 7.06
N SER A 63 9.31 7.03 7.80
CA SER A 63 10.20 8.07 7.22
C SER A 63 11.29 7.51 6.29
N PRO A 64 12.08 6.49 6.66
CA PRO A 64 13.09 5.93 5.76
C PRO A 64 12.49 5.30 4.50
N TYR A 65 11.29 4.70 4.59
CA TYR A 65 10.63 4.09 3.44
C TYR A 65 9.95 5.09 2.51
N LEU A 66 9.47 6.23 3.01
CA LEU A 66 9.04 7.35 2.16
C LEU A 66 10.23 7.92 1.38
N ASN A 67 11.38 8.12 2.04
CA ASN A 67 12.59 8.55 1.37
C ASN A 67 13.02 7.55 0.28
N ARG A 68 13.03 6.26 0.60
CA ARG A 68 13.34 5.20 -0.36
C ARG A 68 12.34 5.16 -1.53
N ALA A 69 11.07 5.44 -1.28
CA ALA A 69 10.05 5.51 -2.33
C ALA A 69 10.36 6.63 -3.33
N PHE A 70 10.74 7.81 -2.85
CA PHE A 70 11.21 8.90 -3.71
C PHE A 70 12.45 8.52 -4.51
N ASP A 71 13.45 7.92 -3.87
CA ASP A 71 14.69 7.49 -4.51
C ASP A 71 14.45 6.42 -5.58
N ASN A 72 13.38 5.62 -5.42
CA ASN A 72 12.91 4.63 -6.39
C ASN A 72 11.89 5.18 -7.41
N GLY A 73 11.70 6.50 -7.47
CA GLY A 73 10.91 7.19 -8.51
C GLY A 73 9.41 7.31 -8.23
N VAL A 74 8.94 7.04 -7.01
CA VAL A 74 7.56 7.36 -6.61
C VAL A 74 7.43 8.88 -6.44
N LYS A 75 6.39 9.47 -7.01
CA LYS A 75 6.16 10.92 -6.97
C LYS A 75 5.44 11.36 -5.69
N ALA A 76 5.61 12.63 -5.31
CA ALA A 76 4.94 13.21 -4.15
C ALA A 76 3.40 13.11 -4.26
N ALA A 77 2.87 13.39 -5.45
CA ALA A 77 1.44 13.25 -5.72
C ALA A 77 0.94 11.81 -5.51
N GLU A 78 1.72 10.81 -5.91
CA GLU A 78 1.37 9.40 -5.73
C GLU A 78 1.38 9.02 -4.25
N LEU A 79 2.40 9.42 -3.47
CA LEU A 79 2.44 9.16 -2.03
C LEU A 79 1.31 9.85 -1.27
N SER A 80 0.96 11.08 -1.66
CA SER A 80 -0.21 11.78 -1.12
C SER A 80 -1.51 10.99 -1.36
N GLU A 81 -1.69 10.46 -2.57
CA GLU A 81 -2.85 9.62 -2.92
C GLU A 81 -2.83 8.26 -2.20
N VAL A 82 -1.65 7.66 -1.98
CA VAL A 82 -1.53 6.42 -1.17
C VAL A 82 -2.03 6.65 0.25
N ILE A 83 -1.60 7.74 0.90
CA ILE A 83 -2.05 8.09 2.25
C ILE A 83 -3.57 8.32 2.27
N THR A 84 -4.08 9.11 1.31
CA THR A 84 -5.51 9.40 1.18
C THR A 84 -6.32 8.11 0.97
N HIS A 85 -5.87 7.25 0.07
CA HIS A 85 -6.52 5.99 -0.24
C HIS A 85 -6.57 5.05 0.97
N LEU A 86 -5.49 4.96 1.71
CA LEU A 86 -5.40 4.08 2.87
C LEU A 86 -6.17 4.59 4.10
N ALA A 87 -6.64 5.84 4.13
CA ALA A 87 -7.61 6.27 5.11
C ALA A 87 -8.89 5.43 5.05
N PHE A 88 -9.32 5.04 3.85
CA PHE A 88 -10.50 4.19 3.62
C PHE A 88 -10.25 2.70 3.86
N TYR A 89 -9.02 2.22 3.61
CA TYR A 89 -8.70 0.79 3.72
C TYR A 89 -8.03 0.38 5.03
N SER A 90 -7.41 1.33 5.72
CA SER A 90 -6.64 1.07 6.94
C SER A 90 -7.11 1.92 8.13
N GLY A 91 -8.07 2.81 7.89
CA GLY A 91 -8.65 3.69 8.90
C GLY A 91 -7.98 5.07 8.98
N TRP A 92 -8.78 6.08 9.35
CA TRP A 92 -8.37 7.47 9.39
C TRP A 92 -7.17 7.73 10.30
N GLY A 93 -7.12 7.08 11.47
CA GLY A 93 -6.02 7.25 12.42
C GLY A 93 -4.66 6.88 11.82
N ASN A 94 -4.59 5.78 11.07
CA ASN A 94 -3.37 5.34 10.41
C ASN A 94 -2.92 6.33 9.32
N ALA A 95 -3.87 6.81 8.52
CA ALA A 95 -3.58 7.79 7.47
C ALA A 95 -3.12 9.14 8.05
N MET A 96 -3.74 9.61 9.12
CA MET A 96 -3.35 10.85 9.80
C MET A 96 -1.94 10.76 10.39
N ALA A 97 -1.60 9.62 11.01
CA ALA A 97 -0.25 9.37 11.51
C ALA A 97 0.78 9.36 10.38
N ALA A 98 0.44 8.70 9.25
CA ALA A 98 1.30 8.69 8.07
C ALA A 98 1.47 10.09 7.45
N ALA A 99 0.40 10.89 7.38
CA ALA A 99 0.45 12.26 6.88
C ALA A 99 1.37 13.16 7.72
N ALA A 100 1.37 12.99 9.05
CA ALA A 100 2.27 13.73 9.93
C ALA A 100 3.75 13.43 9.60
N VAL A 101 4.11 12.16 9.42
CA VAL A 101 5.48 11.76 9.03
C VAL A 101 5.81 12.24 7.61
N ALA A 102 4.87 12.09 6.68
CA ALA A 102 5.08 12.51 5.29
C ALA A 102 5.33 14.02 5.18
N LYS A 103 4.67 14.85 6.00
CA LYS A 103 4.90 16.30 6.06
C LYS A 103 6.37 16.63 6.30
N GLU A 104 7.00 15.99 7.28
CA GLU A 104 8.41 16.24 7.61
C GLU A 104 9.36 15.77 6.48
N VAL A 105 9.07 14.61 5.89
CA VAL A 105 9.85 14.10 4.74
C VAL A 105 9.70 15.00 3.51
N PHE A 106 8.48 15.46 3.21
CA PHE A 106 8.22 16.36 2.08
C PHE A 106 8.92 17.70 2.27
N HIS A 107 8.84 18.27 3.47
CA HIS A 107 9.55 19.49 3.81
C HIS A 107 11.07 19.36 3.64
N ALA A 108 11.65 18.27 4.15
CA ALA A 108 13.09 18.00 4.04
C ALA A 108 13.56 17.83 2.58
N ARG A 109 12.65 17.38 1.69
CA ARG A 109 12.91 17.20 0.24
C ARG A 109 12.53 18.42 -0.61
N GLY A 110 12.05 19.51 0.01
CA GLY A 110 11.62 20.72 -0.71
C GLY A 110 10.38 20.51 -1.57
N ILE A 111 9.49 19.56 -1.19
CA ILE A 111 8.24 19.28 -1.90
C ILE A 111 7.18 20.29 -1.43
N GLY A 112 6.72 21.12 -2.36
CA GLY A 112 5.67 22.11 -2.13
C GLY A 112 4.27 21.61 -2.49
N ALA A 113 3.27 22.42 -2.15
CA ALA A 113 1.85 22.12 -2.43
C ALA A 113 1.53 22.01 -3.93
N ASP A 114 2.31 22.67 -4.77
CA ASP A 114 2.22 22.62 -6.23
C ASP A 114 2.56 21.25 -6.84
N GLN A 115 3.26 20.41 -6.08
CA GLN A 115 3.61 19.03 -6.46
C GLN A 115 2.60 17.99 -5.93
N LEU A 116 1.58 18.42 -5.22
CA LEU A 116 0.55 17.56 -4.65
C LEU A 116 -0.74 17.62 -5.47
N PRO A 117 -1.55 16.55 -5.45
CA PRO A 117 -2.83 16.56 -6.14
C PRO A 117 -3.80 17.53 -5.45
N PRO A 118 -4.70 18.18 -6.20
CA PRO A 118 -5.74 19.01 -5.60
C PRO A 118 -6.69 18.18 -4.74
N ALA A 119 -7.30 18.82 -3.75
CA ALA A 119 -8.28 18.16 -2.87
C ALA A 119 -9.48 17.63 -3.66
N SER A 120 -9.88 18.33 -4.71
CA SER A 120 -10.92 17.92 -5.66
C SER A 120 -10.51 18.29 -7.08
N GLY A 121 -10.99 17.52 -8.08
CA GLY A 121 -10.62 17.76 -9.47
C GLY A 121 -11.30 16.77 -10.41
N PRO A 122 -10.94 16.80 -11.71
CA PRO A 122 -11.49 15.86 -12.68
C PRO A 122 -11.15 14.42 -12.29
N LEU A 123 -12.12 13.54 -12.47
CA LEU A 123 -12.00 12.11 -12.13
C LEU A 123 -11.78 11.29 -13.41
N LEU A 124 -11.14 10.15 -13.29
CA LEU A 124 -11.03 9.16 -14.36
C LEU A 124 -12.43 8.66 -14.76
N PRO A 125 -12.64 8.26 -16.03
CA PRO A 125 -13.88 7.62 -16.46
C PRO A 125 -14.25 6.42 -15.59
N MET A 126 -15.55 6.20 -15.40
CA MET A 126 -16.08 5.04 -14.70
C MET A 126 -16.47 3.97 -15.72
N ASP A 127 -16.13 2.72 -15.41
CA ASP A 127 -16.72 1.55 -16.09
C ASP A 127 -18.10 1.30 -15.48
N GLU A 128 -19.13 1.83 -16.13
CA GLU A 128 -20.52 1.76 -15.67
C GLU A 128 -21.02 0.32 -15.51
N ALA A 129 -20.56 -0.61 -16.35
CA ALA A 129 -20.98 -2.01 -16.28
C ALA A 129 -20.35 -2.73 -15.08
N ALA A 130 -19.06 -2.51 -14.84
CA ALA A 130 -18.37 -3.06 -13.67
C ALA A 130 -18.91 -2.45 -12.38
N GLU A 131 -19.16 -1.13 -12.36
CA GLU A 131 -19.71 -0.43 -11.20
C GLU A 131 -21.12 -0.89 -10.87
N SER A 132 -21.99 -1.05 -11.86
CA SER A 132 -23.34 -1.56 -11.66
C SER A 132 -23.35 -2.95 -11.02
N LYS A 133 -22.47 -3.85 -11.48
CA LYS A 133 -22.32 -5.19 -10.88
C LYS A 133 -21.84 -5.13 -9.43
N ARG A 134 -20.84 -4.28 -9.16
CA ARG A 134 -20.30 -4.07 -7.81
C ARG A 134 -21.37 -3.53 -6.88
N ALA A 135 -22.05 -2.45 -7.29
CA ALA A 135 -23.09 -1.79 -6.50
C ALA A 135 -24.24 -2.75 -6.18
N ALA A 136 -24.73 -3.49 -7.17
CA ALA A 136 -25.80 -4.48 -6.98
C ALA A 136 -25.37 -5.61 -6.01
N SER A 137 -24.09 -6.02 -6.04
CA SER A 137 -23.56 -7.02 -5.11
C SER A 137 -23.49 -6.48 -3.68
N VAL A 138 -23.02 -5.25 -3.51
CA VAL A 138 -22.95 -4.60 -2.18
C VAL A 138 -24.34 -4.36 -1.63
N GLU A 139 -25.28 -3.84 -2.45
CA GLU A 139 -26.67 -3.65 -2.04
C GLU A 139 -27.30 -4.94 -1.53
N ARG A 140 -27.15 -6.02 -2.28
CA ARG A 140 -27.73 -7.33 -1.92
C ARG A 140 -27.14 -7.91 -0.64
N ASN A 141 -25.82 -7.80 -0.45
CA ASN A 141 -25.13 -8.48 0.65
C ASN A 141 -25.03 -7.62 1.91
N VAL A 142 -25.06 -6.29 1.79
CA VAL A 142 -24.81 -5.35 2.88
C VAL A 142 -26.02 -4.49 3.18
N GLY A 143 -26.83 -4.14 2.17
CA GLY A 143 -28.00 -3.25 2.29
C GLY A 143 -28.97 -3.64 3.40
N PRO A 144 -29.35 -4.93 3.55
CA PRO A 144 -30.25 -5.37 4.61
C PRO A 144 -29.70 -5.15 6.04
N VAL A 145 -28.38 -5.02 6.17
CA VAL A 145 -27.71 -4.85 7.48
C VAL A 145 -27.31 -3.40 7.72
N SER A 146 -26.76 -2.73 6.71
CA SER A 146 -26.23 -1.36 6.86
C SER A 146 -26.32 -0.56 5.56
N PRO A 147 -27.42 0.17 5.34
CA PRO A 147 -27.56 1.07 4.19
C PRO A 147 -26.48 2.16 4.15
N GLY A 148 -26.00 2.62 5.31
CA GLY A 148 -24.90 3.59 5.39
C GLY A 148 -23.59 3.05 4.81
N VAL A 149 -23.27 1.76 5.02
CA VAL A 149 -22.09 1.14 4.39
C VAL A 149 -22.25 1.08 2.88
N VAL A 150 -23.43 0.79 2.36
CA VAL A 150 -23.72 0.83 0.91
C VAL A 150 -23.49 2.22 0.36
N GLN A 151 -24.06 3.24 1.01
CA GLN A 151 -23.91 4.65 0.62
C GLN A 151 -22.44 5.05 0.54
N TYR A 152 -21.66 4.86 1.62
CA TYR A 152 -20.26 5.30 1.65
C TYR A 152 -19.31 4.41 0.84
N THR A 153 -19.73 3.20 0.50
CA THR A 153 -19.00 2.37 -0.47
C THR A 153 -19.19 2.91 -1.89
N SER A 154 -20.35 3.43 -2.23
CA SER A 154 -20.55 4.12 -3.51
C SER A 154 -19.93 5.52 -3.48
N ASP A 155 -20.41 6.37 -2.61
CA ASP A 155 -19.91 7.73 -2.40
C ASP A 155 -19.38 7.92 -0.96
N PRO A 156 -18.10 8.27 -0.76
CA PRO A 156 -17.10 8.70 -1.75
C PRO A 156 -16.15 7.60 -2.28
N LEU A 157 -16.28 6.32 -1.86
CA LEU A 157 -15.22 5.34 -2.11
C LEU A 157 -15.03 5.06 -3.62
N PHE A 158 -16.05 4.50 -4.31
CA PHE A 158 -15.88 4.09 -5.72
C PHE A 158 -16.18 5.21 -6.72
N HIS A 159 -17.05 6.16 -6.38
CA HIS A 159 -17.41 7.25 -7.30
C HIS A 159 -16.42 8.43 -7.27
N ASP A 160 -15.59 8.57 -6.21
CA ASP A 160 -14.56 9.59 -6.10
C ASP A 160 -13.16 8.98 -5.92
N LEU A 161 -12.85 8.43 -4.76
CA LEU A 161 -11.49 8.02 -4.39
C LEU A 161 -10.82 7.10 -5.41
N TRP A 162 -11.52 6.07 -5.88
CA TRP A 162 -10.98 5.13 -6.88
C TRP A 162 -10.76 5.74 -8.26
N ARG A 163 -11.33 6.90 -8.52
CA ARG A 163 -11.25 7.60 -9.80
C ARG A 163 -10.29 8.78 -9.79
N ARG A 164 -9.65 9.09 -8.67
CA ARG A 164 -8.67 10.18 -8.57
C ARG A 164 -7.42 9.85 -9.40
N PRO A 165 -7.00 10.73 -10.35
CA PRO A 165 -6.01 10.38 -11.38
C PRO A 165 -4.56 10.38 -10.89
N ALA A 166 -4.23 11.01 -9.76
CA ALA A 166 -2.85 11.19 -9.32
C ALA A 166 -2.18 9.91 -8.81
N LEU A 167 -2.94 8.82 -8.62
CA LEU A 167 -2.41 7.46 -8.45
C LEU A 167 -3.07 6.56 -9.50
N ALA A 168 -2.27 5.97 -10.37
CA ALA A 168 -2.75 5.11 -11.45
C ALA A 168 -3.64 3.97 -10.92
N PRO A 169 -4.68 3.52 -11.64
CA PRO A 169 -5.57 2.44 -11.19
C PRO A 169 -4.83 1.15 -10.80
N ARG A 170 -3.76 0.78 -11.53
CA ARG A 170 -2.90 -0.35 -11.20
C ARG A 170 -2.22 -0.15 -9.84
N ASP A 171 -1.61 0.99 -9.61
CA ASP A 171 -0.87 1.28 -8.37
C ASP A 171 -1.83 1.43 -7.18
N ARG A 172 -3.00 2.03 -7.39
CA ARG A 172 -4.06 2.09 -6.39
C ARG A 172 -4.51 0.70 -5.96
N SER A 173 -4.65 -0.22 -6.92
CA SER A 173 -4.98 -1.62 -6.64
C SER A 173 -3.83 -2.35 -5.94
N LEU A 174 -2.58 -2.10 -6.35
CA LEU A 174 -1.38 -2.67 -5.75
C LEU A 174 -1.29 -2.32 -4.25
N VAL A 175 -1.45 -1.03 -3.90
CA VAL A 175 -1.39 -0.59 -2.49
C VAL A 175 -2.56 -1.15 -1.68
N THR A 176 -3.74 -1.30 -2.29
CA THR A 176 -4.90 -1.92 -1.63
C THR A 176 -4.62 -3.39 -1.28
N VAL A 177 -4.14 -4.18 -2.25
CA VAL A 177 -3.79 -5.59 -2.02
C VAL A 177 -2.69 -5.70 -0.97
N GLY A 178 -1.65 -4.86 -1.05
CA GLY A 178 -0.57 -4.82 -0.06
C GLY A 178 -1.08 -4.52 1.36
N ALA A 179 -1.96 -3.54 1.51
CA ALA A 179 -2.56 -3.17 2.79
C ALA A 179 -3.45 -4.29 3.36
N LEU A 180 -4.27 -4.94 2.53
CA LEU A 180 -5.14 -6.05 2.94
C LEU A 180 -4.34 -7.26 3.41
N ILE A 181 -3.27 -7.63 2.69
CA ILE A 181 -2.35 -8.69 3.12
C ILE A 181 -1.70 -8.31 4.44
N ALA A 182 -1.17 -7.08 4.54
CA ALA A 182 -0.44 -6.61 5.71
C ALA A 182 -1.30 -6.55 6.98
N SER A 183 -2.59 -6.28 6.84
CA SER A 183 -3.56 -6.25 7.95
C SER A 183 -4.33 -7.57 8.15
N GLY A 184 -4.03 -8.63 7.38
CA GLY A 184 -4.68 -9.94 7.51
C GLY A 184 -6.13 -9.99 7.03
N GLN A 185 -6.55 -9.05 6.19
CA GLN A 185 -7.94 -8.95 5.68
C GLN A 185 -8.16 -9.84 4.46
N VAL A 186 -7.98 -11.15 4.63
CA VAL A 186 -7.96 -12.13 3.53
C VAL A 186 -9.30 -12.23 2.78
N ALA A 187 -10.43 -12.00 3.45
CA ALA A 187 -11.76 -12.07 2.83
C ALA A 187 -11.96 -11.05 1.69
N GLN A 188 -11.26 -9.92 1.73
CA GLN A 188 -11.34 -8.86 0.73
C GLN A 188 -10.34 -9.03 -0.41
N ILE A 189 -9.34 -9.92 -0.27
CA ILE A 189 -8.26 -10.07 -1.25
C ILE A 189 -8.80 -10.55 -2.59
N THR A 190 -9.74 -11.49 -2.63
CA THR A 190 -10.27 -12.02 -3.90
C THR A 190 -10.77 -10.91 -4.84
N PHE A 191 -11.59 -9.99 -4.33
CA PHE A 191 -12.10 -8.89 -5.13
C PHE A 191 -10.98 -7.93 -5.58
N HIS A 192 -10.14 -7.50 -4.65
CA HIS A 192 -9.11 -6.50 -4.92
C HIS A 192 -7.94 -7.04 -5.76
N LEU A 193 -7.58 -8.30 -5.62
CA LEU A 193 -6.55 -8.93 -6.44
C LEU A 193 -7.04 -9.11 -7.89
N ASN A 194 -8.30 -9.54 -8.09
CA ASN A 194 -8.88 -9.56 -9.43
C ASN A 194 -8.86 -8.17 -10.06
N ARG A 195 -9.31 -7.14 -9.33
CA ARG A 195 -9.27 -5.75 -9.80
C ARG A 195 -7.84 -5.28 -10.11
N ALA A 196 -6.87 -5.66 -9.30
CA ALA A 196 -5.46 -5.32 -9.54
C ALA A 196 -4.95 -5.93 -10.86
N MET A 197 -5.29 -7.19 -11.11
CA MET A 197 -4.92 -7.87 -12.36
C MET A 197 -5.68 -7.31 -13.57
N ASP A 198 -6.95 -6.91 -13.42
CA ASP A 198 -7.70 -6.22 -14.48
C ASP A 198 -7.09 -4.84 -14.80
N ASN A 199 -6.51 -4.18 -13.82
CA ASN A 199 -5.77 -2.92 -13.96
C ASN A 199 -4.31 -3.11 -14.41
N GLY A 200 -3.88 -4.32 -14.73
CA GLY A 200 -2.57 -4.62 -15.33
C GLY A 200 -1.49 -5.15 -14.37
N LEU A 201 -1.83 -5.50 -13.11
CA LEU A 201 -0.89 -6.22 -12.25
C LEU A 201 -0.77 -7.67 -12.78
N THR A 202 0.46 -8.09 -13.07
CA THR A 202 0.72 -9.45 -13.55
C THR A 202 0.68 -10.47 -12.40
N LYS A 203 0.51 -11.74 -12.75
CA LYS A 203 0.60 -12.85 -11.79
C LYS A 203 1.97 -12.91 -11.12
N ALA A 204 3.05 -12.68 -11.89
CA ALA A 204 4.41 -12.66 -11.35
C ALA A 204 4.60 -11.54 -10.33
N GLU A 205 4.18 -10.32 -10.66
CA GLU A 205 4.22 -9.18 -9.72
C GLU A 205 3.39 -9.45 -8.47
N ALA A 206 2.16 -9.97 -8.59
CA ALA A 206 1.31 -10.30 -7.45
C ALA A 206 1.93 -11.38 -6.56
N SER A 207 2.58 -12.39 -7.14
CA SER A 207 3.32 -13.41 -6.42
C SER A 207 4.50 -12.80 -5.65
N GLU A 208 5.22 -11.88 -6.29
CA GLU A 208 6.37 -11.23 -5.66
C GLU A 208 5.97 -10.21 -4.58
N VAL A 209 4.76 -9.63 -4.66
CA VAL A 209 4.17 -8.85 -3.55
C VAL A 209 4.02 -9.72 -2.30
N LEU A 210 3.53 -10.96 -2.43
CA LEU A 210 3.44 -11.88 -1.29
C LEU A 210 4.82 -12.15 -0.70
N THR A 211 5.82 -12.46 -1.54
CA THR A 211 7.20 -12.70 -1.11
C THR A 211 7.78 -11.49 -0.36
N HIS A 212 7.59 -10.29 -0.91
CA HIS A 212 8.10 -9.06 -0.30
C HIS A 212 7.45 -8.78 1.06
N LEU A 213 6.14 -9.00 1.16
CA LEU A 213 5.38 -8.74 2.38
C LEU A 213 5.66 -9.71 3.53
N LEU A 214 6.35 -10.84 3.33
CA LEU A 214 6.81 -11.70 4.43
C LEU A 214 7.55 -10.89 5.50
N PHE A 215 8.35 -9.91 5.07
CA PHE A 215 9.22 -9.11 5.93
C PHE A 215 8.56 -7.86 6.53
N TYR A 216 7.40 -7.44 6.01
CA TYR A 216 6.67 -6.25 6.47
C TYR A 216 5.33 -6.58 7.13
N ALA A 217 4.68 -7.65 6.69
CA ALA A 217 3.41 -8.13 7.22
C ALA A 217 3.56 -9.28 8.22
N GLY A 218 4.69 -10.00 8.13
CA GLY A 218 4.94 -11.23 8.87
C GLY A 218 4.36 -12.46 8.16
N TRP A 219 5.02 -13.61 8.38
CA TRP A 219 4.66 -14.91 7.79
C TRP A 219 3.19 -15.28 7.92
N PRO A 220 2.54 -15.17 9.11
CA PRO A 220 1.16 -15.62 9.27
C PRO A 220 0.18 -14.91 8.34
N ASN A 221 0.30 -13.59 8.18
CA ASN A 221 -0.58 -12.81 7.29
C ASN A 221 -0.41 -13.24 5.83
N VAL A 222 0.83 -13.39 5.39
CA VAL A 222 1.12 -13.81 4.02
C VAL A 222 0.66 -15.24 3.77
N MET A 223 0.95 -16.18 4.68
CA MET A 223 0.53 -17.57 4.56
C MET A 223 -1.00 -17.71 4.50
N SER A 224 -1.74 -16.83 5.18
CA SER A 224 -3.20 -16.78 5.08
C SER A 224 -3.68 -16.22 3.74
N ALA A 225 -2.91 -15.34 3.10
CA ALA A 225 -3.24 -14.75 1.80
C ALA A 225 -2.93 -15.68 0.61
N VAL A 226 -1.93 -16.56 0.74
CA VAL A 226 -1.48 -17.46 -0.35
C VAL A 226 -2.61 -18.32 -0.93
N PRO A 227 -3.44 -19.03 -0.15
CA PRO A 227 -4.54 -19.82 -0.72
C PRO A 227 -5.54 -18.98 -1.50
N VAL A 228 -5.83 -17.75 -1.05
CA VAL A 228 -6.74 -16.83 -1.72
C VAL A 228 -6.15 -16.35 -3.06
N ALA A 229 -4.85 -16.04 -3.08
CA ALA A 229 -4.17 -15.67 -4.31
C ALA A 229 -4.11 -16.85 -5.30
N THR A 230 -3.87 -18.06 -4.82
CA THR A 230 -3.90 -19.29 -5.64
C THR A 230 -5.25 -19.45 -6.32
N ASP A 231 -6.35 -19.35 -5.57
CA ASP A 231 -7.71 -19.47 -6.11
C ASP A 231 -8.00 -18.39 -7.20
N VAL A 232 -7.55 -17.16 -6.98
CA VAL A 232 -7.66 -16.10 -8.01
C VAL A 232 -6.84 -16.44 -9.24
N PHE A 233 -5.60 -16.89 -9.09
CA PHE A 233 -4.72 -17.20 -10.21
C PHE A 233 -5.21 -18.40 -11.05
N GLU A 234 -5.83 -19.39 -10.43
CA GLU A 234 -6.35 -20.58 -11.11
C GLU A 234 -7.63 -20.29 -11.91
N LYS A 235 -8.47 -19.37 -11.41
CA LYS A 235 -9.74 -19.00 -12.05
C LYS A 235 -9.59 -18.01 -13.20
N ARG A 236 -8.41 -17.40 -13.36
CA ARG A 236 -8.17 -16.45 -14.46
C ARG A 236 -7.63 -17.19 -15.70
N PRO A 237 -8.06 -16.77 -16.91
CA PRO A 237 -7.51 -17.31 -18.15
C PRO A 237 -5.99 -17.10 -18.19
N LYS A 238 -5.29 -18.07 -18.78
CA LYS A 238 -3.84 -17.98 -19.00
C LYS A 238 -3.52 -16.96 -20.07
#